data_21bc487b7e97a1dc359df7a9e9e0dcce
#
_entry.id   21bc487b7e97a1dc359df7a9e9e0dcce
#
_cell.length_a   1.000
_cell.length_b   1.000
_cell.length_c   1.000
_cell.angle_alpha   90.00
_cell.angle_beta   90.00
_cell.angle_gamma   90.00
#
_symmetry.space_group_name_H-M   'P 1'
#
loop_
_entity.id
_entity.type
_entity.pdbx_description
1 polymer ?
#
loop_
_entity_poly.entity_id
_entity_poly.type
_entity_poly.pdbx_seq_one_letter_code
_entity_poly.pdbx_strand_id
1 'polypeptide(L)'
;MENKVLDLSCPCNPKCPNYGKCRECIAAHAQYYTVPHCIKAMQEDMKKNHLHPINPHRKQSLEERVAEYYAAHPDAHLRTVAEELKITDWQLLDAMPTAVSVPVADFDSIYDGLTELPEVMLHLDTGSVVMQLATALPKALDRMGMKIVKQDSNCMSLTSLIMKGAFYAVFLVREVLCGGKESLSIAIVGEDEKIALSIYLRRTADNTIEPQSKALFETLWEKYHS
;
A
#
# COMPACT_ATOMS: atom_id res chain seq x y z
N MET A 1 -13.60 44.01 -17.51
CA MET A 1 -13.19 43.03 -16.51
C MET A 1 -11.93 42.37 -17.06
N GLU A 2 -10.76 42.81 -16.62
CA GLU A 2 -9.49 42.25 -17.03
C GLU A 2 -9.37 40.85 -16.40
N ASN A 3 -9.33 39.82 -17.27
CA ASN A 3 -8.97 38.47 -16.88
C ASN A 3 -7.50 38.51 -16.41
N LYS A 4 -7.26 38.58 -15.10
CA LYS A 4 -5.98 38.21 -14.53
C LYS A 4 -5.71 36.77 -14.91
N VAL A 5 -4.93 36.57 -15.98
CA VAL A 5 -4.32 35.29 -16.29
C VAL A 5 -3.47 34.93 -15.07
N LEU A 6 -3.79 33.82 -14.41
CA LEU A 6 -2.94 33.22 -13.40
C LEU A 6 -1.57 33.03 -14.04
N ASP A 7 -0.57 33.72 -13.51
CA ASP A 7 0.83 33.57 -13.88
C ASP A 7 1.35 32.23 -13.30
N LEU A 8 0.83 31.16 -13.87
CA LEU A 8 1.41 29.84 -13.70
C LEU A 8 2.58 29.82 -14.69
N SER A 9 3.80 29.98 -14.20
CA SER A 9 5.01 29.84 -15.00
C SER A 9 4.92 28.51 -15.76
N CYS A 10 4.67 28.63 -17.07
CA CYS A 10 4.57 27.46 -17.94
C CYS A 10 5.91 26.69 -17.90
N PRO A 11 5.95 25.43 -17.45
CA PRO A 11 7.20 24.68 -17.32
C PRO A 11 7.78 24.24 -18.67
N CYS A 12 7.09 24.55 -19.76
CA CYS A 12 7.55 24.23 -21.10
C CYS A 12 8.69 25.17 -21.53
N ASN A 13 9.45 24.74 -22.55
CA ASN A 13 10.45 25.56 -23.17
C ASN A 13 9.80 26.85 -23.76
N PRO A 14 10.35 28.05 -23.52
CA PRO A 14 9.84 29.29 -24.11
C PRO A 14 9.74 29.31 -25.66
N LYS A 15 10.43 28.38 -26.34
CA LYS A 15 10.30 28.17 -27.79
C LYS A 15 9.06 27.40 -28.21
N CYS A 16 8.29 26.89 -27.27
CA CYS A 16 7.02 26.20 -27.56
C CYS A 16 6.02 27.24 -28.14
N PRO A 17 5.35 26.95 -29.28
CA PRO A 17 4.40 27.89 -29.89
C PRO A 17 3.19 28.17 -28.99
N ASN A 18 2.89 27.27 -28.05
CA ASN A 18 1.80 27.41 -27.07
C ASN A 18 2.30 27.80 -25.67
N TYR A 19 3.54 28.30 -25.55
CA TYR A 19 4.08 28.74 -24.27
C TYR A 19 3.21 29.83 -23.64
N GLY A 20 2.78 29.61 -22.39
CA GLY A 20 1.88 30.52 -21.66
C GLY A 20 0.44 30.53 -22.16
N LYS A 21 0.09 29.79 -23.22
CA LYS A 21 -1.25 29.73 -23.81
C LYS A 21 -1.94 28.41 -23.45
N CYS A 22 -2.45 28.29 -22.24
CA CYS A 22 -2.96 27.02 -21.72
C CYS A 22 -4.11 26.45 -22.53
N ARG A 23 -5.03 27.26 -23.04
CA ARG A 23 -6.16 26.79 -23.86
C ARG A 23 -5.72 26.15 -25.17
N GLU A 24 -4.86 26.81 -25.89
CA GLU A 24 -4.30 26.36 -27.15
C GLU A 24 -3.42 25.12 -26.95
N CYS A 25 -2.67 25.10 -25.86
CA CYS A 25 -1.87 23.95 -25.47
C CYS A 25 -2.74 22.72 -25.20
N ILE A 26 -3.79 22.86 -24.42
CA ILE A 26 -4.72 21.76 -24.11
C ILE A 26 -5.40 21.28 -25.40
N ALA A 27 -5.88 22.19 -26.23
CA ALA A 27 -6.54 21.84 -27.49
C ALA A 27 -5.59 21.09 -28.46
N ALA A 28 -4.33 21.52 -28.56
CA ALA A 28 -3.33 20.85 -29.39
C ALA A 28 -3.03 19.44 -28.87
N HIS A 29 -2.87 19.28 -27.56
CA HIS A 29 -2.62 17.96 -26.96
C HIS A 29 -3.83 17.03 -27.08
N ALA A 30 -5.04 17.54 -26.97
CA ALA A 30 -6.27 16.76 -27.13
C ALA A 30 -6.39 16.13 -28.54
N GLN A 31 -5.96 16.83 -29.59
CA GLN A 31 -5.95 16.32 -30.96
C GLN A 31 -5.08 15.06 -31.14
N TYR A 32 -4.02 14.94 -30.34
CA TYR A 32 -3.06 13.84 -30.44
C TYR A 32 -3.18 12.84 -29.28
N TYR A 33 -4.25 12.92 -28.48
CA TYR A 33 -4.44 12.09 -27.29
C TYR A 33 -3.23 12.11 -26.33
N THR A 34 -2.56 13.24 -26.24
CA THR A 34 -1.40 13.43 -25.37
C THR A 34 -1.74 14.36 -24.20
N VAL A 35 -0.94 14.32 -23.15
CA VAL A 35 -1.12 15.17 -21.95
C VAL A 35 -0.11 16.31 -21.99
N PRO A 36 -0.52 17.57 -21.79
CA PRO A 36 0.39 18.70 -21.66
C PRO A 36 1.49 18.44 -20.61
N HIS A 37 2.70 18.96 -20.87
CA HIS A 37 3.84 18.73 -19.99
C HIS A 37 3.62 19.27 -18.57
N CYS A 38 2.92 20.39 -18.42
CA CYS A 38 2.55 20.93 -17.10
C CYS A 38 1.61 19.99 -16.33
N ILE A 39 0.66 19.32 -17.01
CA ILE A 39 -0.24 18.36 -16.36
C ILE A 39 0.54 17.11 -15.95
N LYS A 40 1.47 16.61 -16.77
CA LYS A 40 2.35 15.50 -16.37
C LYS A 40 3.19 15.85 -15.15
N ALA A 41 3.83 17.03 -15.16
CA ALA A 41 4.62 17.49 -14.02
C ALA A 41 3.78 17.63 -12.75
N MET A 42 2.54 18.14 -12.87
CA MET A 42 1.61 18.18 -11.74
C MET A 42 1.20 16.79 -11.25
N GLN A 43 0.95 15.84 -12.16
CA GLN A 43 0.63 14.46 -11.78
C GLN A 43 1.81 13.78 -11.08
N GLU A 44 3.04 14.01 -11.56
CA GLU A 44 4.23 13.49 -10.92
C GLU A 44 4.48 14.12 -9.55
N ASP A 45 4.25 15.44 -9.43
CA ASP A 45 4.36 16.15 -8.16
C ASP A 45 3.26 15.71 -7.17
N MET A 46 2.04 15.52 -7.67
CA MET A 46 0.94 14.97 -6.88
C MET A 46 1.25 13.55 -6.38
N LYS A 47 1.83 12.70 -7.23
CA LYS A 47 2.28 11.36 -6.81
C LYS A 47 3.37 11.42 -5.74
N LYS A 48 4.36 12.31 -5.90
CA LYS A 48 5.45 12.48 -4.92
C LYS A 48 4.97 13.02 -3.58
N ASN A 49 3.98 13.91 -3.61
CA ASN A 49 3.48 14.59 -2.42
C ASN A 49 2.16 13.99 -1.92
N HIS A 50 1.77 12.80 -2.42
CA HIS A 50 0.53 12.10 -2.06
C HIS A 50 -0.73 13.00 -2.12
N LEU A 51 -0.71 13.97 -3.04
CA LEU A 51 -1.80 14.91 -3.20
C LEU A 51 -2.86 14.32 -4.12
N HIS A 52 -4.06 14.14 -3.61
CA HIS A 52 -5.25 13.85 -4.44
C HIS A 52 -5.58 15.05 -5.34
N PRO A 53 -6.26 14.82 -6.50
CA PRO A 53 -6.80 15.89 -7.32
C PRO A 53 -7.57 16.87 -6.41
N ILE A 54 -7.07 18.08 -6.37
CA ILE A 54 -7.50 19.10 -5.42
C ILE A 54 -9.02 19.29 -5.55
N ASN A 55 -9.76 18.81 -4.56
CA ASN A 55 -11.02 19.43 -4.24
C ASN A 55 -10.66 20.77 -3.56
N PRO A 56 -10.89 21.94 -4.20
CA PRO A 56 -10.48 23.23 -3.65
C PRO A 56 -11.17 23.57 -2.31
N HIS A 57 -12.10 22.73 -1.86
CA HIS A 57 -12.78 22.82 -0.57
C HIS A 57 -12.20 21.89 0.50
N ARG A 58 -11.18 21.06 0.18
CA ARG A 58 -10.53 20.17 1.17
C ARG A 58 -9.22 20.76 1.65
N LYS A 59 -9.24 21.26 2.90
CA LYS A 59 -8.06 21.79 3.61
C LYS A 59 -7.24 20.72 4.35
N GLN A 60 -7.71 19.47 4.39
CA GLN A 60 -7.07 18.39 5.18
C GLN A 60 -6.17 17.51 4.31
N SER A 61 -4.98 17.19 4.82
CA SER A 61 -4.11 16.18 4.20
C SER A 61 -4.74 14.79 4.28
N LEU A 62 -4.22 13.82 3.54
CA LEU A 62 -4.72 12.45 3.57
C LEU A 62 -4.49 11.83 4.95
N GLU A 63 -3.32 12.07 5.53
CA GLU A 63 -2.94 11.61 6.87
C GLU A 63 -3.88 12.16 7.94
N GLU A 64 -4.23 13.45 7.87
CA GLU A 64 -5.21 14.07 8.78
C GLU A 64 -6.59 13.42 8.66
N ARG A 65 -7.04 13.14 7.45
CA ARG A 65 -8.33 12.49 7.20
C ARG A 65 -8.35 11.04 7.71
N VAL A 66 -7.28 10.30 7.48
CA VAL A 66 -7.13 8.92 7.96
C VAL A 66 -7.08 8.91 9.49
N ALA A 67 -6.30 9.80 10.09
CA ALA A 67 -6.21 9.92 11.55
C ALA A 67 -7.56 10.29 12.20
N GLU A 68 -8.29 11.23 11.59
CA GLU A 68 -9.63 11.63 12.07
C GLU A 68 -10.63 10.46 11.98
N TYR A 69 -10.57 9.70 10.88
CA TYR A 69 -11.43 8.54 10.70
C TYR A 69 -11.18 7.48 11.77
N TYR A 70 -9.92 7.12 12.03
CA TYR A 70 -9.57 6.14 13.06
C TYR A 70 -9.83 6.65 14.49
N ALA A 71 -9.73 7.96 14.73
CA ALA A 71 -10.12 8.54 16.01
C ALA A 71 -11.62 8.35 16.31
N ALA A 72 -12.46 8.39 15.27
CA ALA A 72 -13.90 8.15 15.38
C ALA A 72 -14.26 6.64 15.35
N HIS A 73 -13.46 5.82 14.67
CA HIS A 73 -13.71 4.40 14.43
C HIS A 73 -12.43 3.58 14.66
N PRO A 74 -11.98 3.42 15.92
CA PRO A 74 -10.64 2.87 16.24
C PRO A 74 -10.45 1.39 15.85
N ASP A 75 -11.54 0.65 15.65
CA ASP A 75 -11.55 -0.76 15.24
C ASP A 75 -12.03 -0.97 13.79
N ALA A 76 -12.07 0.10 13.00
CA ALA A 76 -12.46 -0.01 11.60
C ALA A 76 -11.45 -0.82 10.80
N HIS A 77 -11.95 -1.77 10.01
CA HIS A 77 -11.12 -2.59 9.13
C HIS A 77 -10.56 -1.76 7.97
N LEU A 78 -9.29 -1.99 7.59
CA LEU A 78 -8.59 -1.26 6.50
C LEU A 78 -9.46 -1.06 5.26
N ARG A 79 -10.08 -2.13 4.79
CA ARG A 79 -10.94 -2.09 3.62
C ARG A 79 -12.12 -1.12 3.75
N THR A 80 -12.80 -1.13 4.89
CA THR A 80 -13.92 -0.21 5.15
C THR A 80 -13.45 1.24 5.10
N VAL A 81 -12.28 1.51 5.71
CA VAL A 81 -11.69 2.85 5.71
C VAL A 81 -11.34 3.30 4.30
N ALA A 82 -10.70 2.44 3.49
CA ALA A 82 -10.35 2.74 2.11
C ALA A 82 -11.60 3.03 1.26
N GLU A 83 -12.64 2.21 1.39
CA GLU A 83 -13.91 2.38 0.66
C GLU A 83 -14.62 3.68 1.05
N GLU A 84 -14.74 4.01 2.34
CA GLU A 84 -15.42 5.22 2.81
C GLU A 84 -14.65 6.51 2.50
N LEU A 85 -13.33 6.49 2.63
CA LEU A 85 -12.48 7.60 2.25
C LEU A 85 -12.28 7.73 0.74
N LYS A 86 -12.69 6.72 -0.06
CA LYS A 86 -12.52 6.62 -1.52
C LYS A 86 -11.05 6.75 -1.94
N ILE A 87 -10.22 5.96 -1.31
CA ILE A 87 -8.77 5.87 -1.55
C ILE A 87 -8.39 4.42 -1.82
N THR A 88 -7.20 4.20 -2.35
CA THR A 88 -6.66 2.85 -2.53
C THR A 88 -6.12 2.30 -1.21
N ASP A 89 -5.95 0.97 -1.12
CA ASP A 89 -5.35 0.35 0.07
C ASP A 89 -3.92 0.86 0.28
N TRP A 90 -3.16 1.05 -0.81
CA TRP A 90 -1.82 1.64 -0.75
C TRP A 90 -1.84 3.03 -0.14
N GLN A 91 -2.73 3.92 -0.61
CA GLN A 91 -2.86 5.28 -0.11
C GLN A 91 -3.25 5.31 1.37
N LEU A 92 -4.10 4.37 1.79
CA LEU A 92 -4.46 4.22 3.18
C LEU A 92 -3.25 3.83 4.02
N LEU A 93 -2.54 2.75 3.63
CA LEU A 93 -1.37 2.26 4.37
C LEU A 93 -0.24 3.30 4.44
N ASP A 94 -0.02 4.04 3.36
CA ASP A 94 1.01 5.09 3.31
C ASP A 94 0.66 6.29 4.22
N ALA A 95 -0.63 6.57 4.42
CA ALA A 95 -1.11 7.65 5.28
C ALA A 95 -1.32 7.23 6.75
N MET A 96 -1.25 5.93 7.07
CA MET A 96 -1.47 5.44 8.43
C MET A 96 -0.23 5.60 9.31
N PRO A 97 -0.34 6.21 10.50
CA PRO A 97 0.79 6.30 11.44
C PRO A 97 1.18 4.93 12.04
N THR A 98 0.32 3.93 11.88
CA THR A 98 0.50 2.56 12.35
C THR A 98 0.89 1.59 11.24
N ALA A 99 1.31 2.11 10.09
CA ALA A 99 1.90 1.35 9.00
C ALA A 99 3.27 1.91 8.62
N VAL A 100 4.20 1.05 8.27
CA VAL A 100 5.57 1.41 7.88
C VAL A 100 5.89 0.75 6.56
N SER A 101 6.27 1.57 5.57
CA SER A 101 6.68 1.09 4.26
C SER A 101 8.03 0.39 4.33
N VAL A 102 8.13 -0.73 3.64
CA VAL A 102 9.35 -1.54 3.54
C VAL A 102 9.80 -1.60 2.08
N PRO A 103 11.10 -1.42 1.79
CA PRO A 103 11.60 -1.63 0.44
C PRO A 103 11.24 -3.03 -0.07
N VAL A 104 10.64 -3.13 -1.25
CA VAL A 104 10.25 -4.42 -1.85
C VAL A 104 11.44 -5.37 -1.98
N ALA A 105 12.64 -4.82 -2.18
CA ALA A 105 13.90 -5.59 -2.23
C ALA A 105 14.20 -6.35 -0.93
N ASP A 106 13.71 -5.86 0.21
CA ASP A 106 13.95 -6.46 1.53
C ASP A 106 12.92 -7.56 1.87
N PHE A 107 11.91 -7.76 1.03
CA PHE A 107 10.86 -8.76 1.27
C PHE A 107 11.40 -10.18 1.47
N ASP A 108 12.47 -10.54 0.76
CA ASP A 108 13.10 -11.86 0.90
C ASP A 108 13.60 -12.11 2.33
N SER A 109 14.26 -11.10 2.90
CA SER A 109 14.75 -11.18 4.29
C SER A 109 13.59 -11.26 5.30
N ILE A 110 12.49 -10.55 5.04
CA ILE A 110 11.28 -10.63 5.88
C ILE A 110 10.66 -12.02 5.77
N TYR A 111 10.50 -12.53 4.54
CA TYR A 111 9.94 -13.86 4.30
C TYR A 111 10.77 -14.95 5.02
N ASP A 112 12.09 -14.88 4.90
CA ASP A 112 12.99 -15.84 5.57
C ASP A 112 12.82 -15.79 7.10
N GLY A 113 12.68 -14.59 7.69
CA GLY A 113 12.35 -14.46 9.11
C GLY A 113 11.01 -15.07 9.49
N LEU A 114 10.00 -14.92 8.63
CA LEU A 114 8.68 -15.52 8.84
C LEU A 114 8.70 -17.06 8.76
N THR A 115 9.63 -17.66 8.00
CA THR A 115 9.76 -19.14 7.95
C THR A 115 10.26 -19.76 9.24
N GLU A 116 10.85 -18.97 10.14
CA GLU A 116 11.31 -19.43 11.46
C GLU A 116 10.17 -19.39 12.51
N LEU A 117 9.02 -18.82 12.16
CA LEU A 117 7.84 -18.81 13.03
C LEU A 117 7.09 -20.15 12.95
N PRO A 118 6.51 -20.61 14.07
CA PRO A 118 5.78 -21.86 14.09
C PRO A 118 4.55 -21.84 13.20
N GLU A 119 3.90 -20.69 13.08
CA GLU A 119 2.70 -20.51 12.26
C GLU A 119 2.45 -19.02 12.00
N VAL A 120 1.91 -18.71 10.82
CA VAL A 120 1.33 -17.43 10.43
C VAL A 120 -0.06 -17.66 9.85
N MET A 121 -0.86 -16.60 9.70
CA MET A 121 -2.12 -16.66 8.99
C MET A 121 -2.02 -15.86 7.69
N LEU A 122 -2.09 -16.56 6.56
CA LEU A 122 -2.23 -15.95 5.25
C LEU A 122 -3.67 -15.51 5.04
N HIS A 123 -3.88 -14.29 4.61
CA HIS A 123 -5.18 -13.72 4.32
C HIS A 123 -5.18 -13.11 2.93
N LEU A 124 -6.04 -13.65 2.07
CA LEU A 124 -6.32 -13.12 0.73
C LEU A 124 -7.77 -12.64 0.69
N ASP A 125 -7.97 -11.42 0.26
CA ASP A 125 -9.30 -10.84 0.06
C ASP A 125 -9.41 -10.29 -1.37
N THR A 126 -10.21 -10.95 -2.19
CA THR A 126 -10.48 -10.51 -3.57
C THR A 126 -11.71 -9.60 -3.69
N GLY A 127 -12.33 -9.27 -2.56
CA GLY A 127 -13.60 -8.56 -2.53
C GLY A 127 -14.82 -9.46 -2.62
N SER A 128 -14.71 -10.58 -3.32
CA SER A 128 -15.79 -11.58 -3.48
C SER A 128 -15.52 -12.83 -2.68
N VAL A 129 -14.26 -13.13 -2.40
CA VAL A 129 -13.84 -14.31 -1.63
C VAL A 129 -12.75 -13.90 -0.65
N VAL A 130 -12.91 -14.30 0.60
CA VAL A 130 -11.88 -14.19 1.62
C VAL A 130 -11.35 -15.60 1.90
N MET A 131 -10.05 -15.77 1.81
CA MET A 131 -9.36 -17.00 2.17
C MET A 131 -8.41 -16.73 3.32
N GLN A 132 -8.49 -17.55 4.36
CA GLN A 132 -7.57 -17.52 5.49
C GLN A 132 -6.96 -18.91 5.66
N LEU A 133 -5.64 -18.97 5.76
CA LEU A 133 -4.88 -20.19 5.92
C LEU A 133 -3.86 -20.04 7.04
N ALA A 134 -4.07 -20.74 8.15
CA ALA A 134 -3.07 -20.85 9.21
C ALA A 134 -2.05 -21.92 8.82
N THR A 135 -0.78 -21.55 8.74
CA THR A 135 0.28 -22.45 8.28
C THR A 135 1.67 -21.98 8.74
N ALA A 136 2.59 -22.96 8.95
CA ALA A 136 4.02 -22.63 8.95
C ALA A 136 4.44 -22.31 7.52
N LEU A 137 5.19 -21.22 7.33
CA LEU A 137 5.73 -20.90 6.01
C LEU A 137 6.92 -21.79 5.70
N PRO A 138 6.89 -22.57 4.61
CA PRO A 138 8.05 -23.33 4.19
C PRO A 138 9.10 -22.42 3.56
N LYS A 139 10.38 -22.84 3.61
CA LYS A 139 11.45 -22.15 2.88
C LYS A 139 11.12 -22.13 1.39
N ALA A 140 11.15 -20.94 0.82
CA ALA A 140 10.84 -20.76 -0.60
C ALA A 140 12.04 -21.08 -1.47
N LEU A 141 11.77 -21.59 -2.67
CA LEU A 141 12.79 -21.71 -3.74
C LEU A 141 12.68 -20.47 -4.64
N ASP A 142 13.76 -19.71 -4.73
CA ASP A 142 13.83 -18.60 -5.66
C ASP A 142 14.13 -19.12 -7.07
N ARG A 143 13.21 -18.87 -8.00
CA ARG A 143 13.41 -19.25 -9.40
C ARG A 143 12.79 -18.19 -10.32
N MET A 144 13.61 -17.64 -11.21
CA MET A 144 13.16 -16.67 -12.24
C MET A 144 12.38 -15.45 -11.67
N GLY A 145 12.83 -14.92 -10.51
CA GLY A 145 12.18 -13.77 -9.86
C GLY A 145 10.89 -14.11 -9.09
N MET A 146 10.59 -15.39 -8.94
CA MET A 146 9.44 -15.88 -8.18
C MET A 146 9.91 -16.67 -6.97
N LYS A 147 9.22 -16.51 -5.83
CA LYS A 147 9.32 -17.44 -4.71
C LYS A 147 8.31 -18.58 -4.91
N ILE A 148 8.83 -19.80 -5.04
CA ILE A 148 8.02 -21.00 -5.12
C ILE A 148 7.92 -21.57 -3.71
N VAL A 149 6.72 -21.52 -3.16
CA VAL A 149 6.39 -22.05 -1.84
C VAL A 149 5.70 -23.40 -2.04
N LYS A 150 6.32 -24.46 -1.57
CA LYS A 150 5.75 -25.81 -1.61
C LYS A 150 5.55 -26.31 -0.19
N GLN A 151 4.32 -26.66 0.12
CA GLN A 151 3.99 -27.33 1.35
C GLN A 151 3.40 -28.69 1.03
N ASP A 152 4.14 -29.73 1.33
CA ASP A 152 3.66 -31.11 1.21
C ASP A 152 3.18 -31.57 2.60
N SER A 153 1.87 -31.78 2.74
CA SER A 153 1.29 -32.48 3.88
C SER A 153 0.74 -33.82 3.41
N ASN A 154 0.59 -34.75 4.32
CA ASN A 154 0.07 -36.10 4.03
C ASN A 154 -1.32 -36.10 3.37
N CYS A 155 -2.03 -34.97 3.32
CA CYS A 155 -3.40 -34.86 2.83
C CYS A 155 -3.57 -33.79 1.74
N MET A 156 -2.66 -32.80 1.61
CA MET A 156 -2.76 -31.73 0.64
C MET A 156 -1.39 -31.20 0.25
N SER A 157 -1.16 -31.05 -1.05
CA SER A 157 -0.02 -30.33 -1.58
C SER A 157 -0.47 -28.92 -1.98
N LEU A 158 0.05 -27.90 -1.29
CA LEU A 158 -0.15 -26.49 -1.66
C LEU A 158 1.08 -25.98 -2.35
N THR A 159 0.95 -25.54 -3.59
CA THR A 159 2.01 -24.81 -4.30
C THR A 159 1.54 -23.37 -4.50
N SER A 160 2.24 -22.41 -3.92
CA SER A 160 1.99 -21.00 -4.11
C SER A 160 3.16 -20.35 -4.83
N LEU A 161 2.87 -19.44 -5.74
CA LEU A 161 3.85 -18.65 -6.46
C LEU A 161 3.73 -17.20 -5.99
N ILE A 162 4.79 -16.67 -5.39
CA ILE A 162 4.87 -15.27 -4.99
C ILE A 162 5.70 -14.55 -6.05
N MET A 163 5.03 -13.73 -6.84
CA MET A 163 5.63 -12.97 -7.94
C MET A 163 6.11 -11.62 -7.45
N LYS A 164 7.36 -11.54 -7.00
CA LYS A 164 7.93 -10.30 -6.43
C LYS A 164 7.92 -9.12 -7.42
N GLY A 165 8.02 -9.39 -8.71
CA GLY A 165 7.96 -8.37 -9.75
C GLY A 165 6.59 -7.69 -9.90
N ALA A 166 5.53 -8.27 -9.29
CA ALA A 166 4.19 -7.70 -9.25
C ALA A 166 3.89 -6.96 -7.94
N PHE A 167 4.87 -6.85 -7.04
CA PHE A 167 4.69 -6.07 -5.80
C PHE A 167 4.86 -4.59 -6.10
N TYR A 168 3.84 -3.82 -5.75
CA TYR A 168 3.90 -2.38 -5.77
C TYR A 168 4.52 -1.82 -4.48
N ALA A 169 4.10 -2.36 -3.33
CA ALA A 169 4.60 -1.96 -2.03
C ALA A 169 4.46 -3.09 -0.98
N VAL A 170 5.24 -3.00 0.08
CA VAL A 170 5.15 -3.86 1.26
C VAL A 170 5.08 -2.97 2.50
N PHE A 171 4.20 -3.31 3.44
CA PHE A 171 4.05 -2.58 4.69
C PHE A 171 4.06 -3.52 5.90
N LEU A 172 4.67 -3.06 6.97
CA LEU A 172 4.41 -3.58 8.31
C LEU A 172 3.21 -2.81 8.87
N VAL A 173 2.23 -3.52 9.40
CA VAL A 173 0.97 -2.91 9.81
C VAL A 173 0.62 -3.31 11.23
N ARG A 174 0.28 -2.31 12.07
CA ARG A 174 -0.31 -2.49 13.39
C ARG A 174 -1.76 -2.03 13.34
N GLU A 175 -2.67 -2.91 13.68
CA GLU A 175 -4.10 -2.61 13.73
C GLU A 175 -4.68 -2.95 15.09
N VAL A 176 -5.79 -2.30 15.40
CA VAL A 176 -6.66 -2.70 16.51
C VAL A 176 -7.90 -3.32 15.91
N LEU A 177 -8.09 -4.61 16.14
CA LEU A 177 -9.28 -5.34 15.70
C LEU A 177 -10.43 -5.15 16.69
N CYS A 178 -11.64 -5.60 16.29
CA CYS A 178 -12.82 -5.63 17.13
C CYS A 178 -12.52 -6.18 18.53
N GLY A 179 -12.95 -5.43 19.56
CA GLY A 179 -12.69 -5.76 20.96
C GLY A 179 -11.30 -5.31 21.47
N GLY A 180 -10.66 -4.36 20.81
CA GLY A 180 -9.40 -3.75 21.26
C GLY A 180 -8.17 -4.65 21.11
N LYS A 181 -8.21 -5.67 20.28
CA LYS A 181 -7.13 -6.65 20.10
C LYS A 181 -6.09 -6.15 19.12
N GLU A 182 -4.83 -6.02 19.58
CA GLU A 182 -3.69 -5.70 18.71
C GLU A 182 -3.54 -6.76 17.60
N SER A 183 -3.33 -6.33 16.37
CA SER A 183 -2.99 -7.19 15.23
C SER A 183 -1.72 -6.69 14.56
N LEU A 184 -0.82 -7.60 14.24
CA LEU A 184 0.43 -7.33 13.55
C LEU A 184 0.45 -8.12 12.25
N SER A 185 0.70 -7.44 11.14
CA SER A 185 0.74 -8.07 9.83
C SER A 185 1.77 -7.46 8.90
N ILE A 186 2.10 -8.20 7.86
CA ILE A 186 2.83 -7.74 6.69
C ILE A 186 1.83 -7.70 5.54
N ALA A 187 1.56 -6.49 5.03
CA ALA A 187 0.67 -6.28 3.88
C ALA A 187 1.48 -6.15 2.60
N ILE A 188 1.13 -6.92 1.60
CA ILE A 188 1.71 -6.88 0.26
C ILE A 188 0.68 -6.27 -0.67
N VAL A 189 1.04 -5.16 -1.29
CA VAL A 189 0.19 -4.42 -2.22
C VAL A 189 0.59 -4.77 -3.65
N GLY A 190 -0.39 -5.08 -4.49
CA GLY A 190 -0.20 -5.35 -5.91
C GLY A 190 -0.16 -4.09 -6.79
N GLU A 191 0.06 -4.26 -8.08
CA GLU A 191 0.12 -3.17 -9.07
C GLU A 191 -1.21 -2.38 -9.19
N ASP A 192 -2.32 -2.98 -8.79
CA ASP A 192 -3.64 -2.34 -8.73
C ASP A 192 -3.86 -1.49 -7.46
N GLU A 193 -2.80 -1.30 -6.67
CA GLU A 193 -2.79 -0.57 -5.39
C GLU A 193 -3.72 -1.19 -4.32
N LYS A 194 -4.09 -2.46 -4.47
CA LYS A 194 -4.85 -3.23 -3.49
C LYS A 194 -3.96 -4.18 -2.71
N ILE A 195 -4.38 -4.51 -1.49
CA ILE A 195 -3.73 -5.55 -0.71
C ILE A 195 -3.97 -6.90 -1.39
N ALA A 196 -2.91 -7.47 -1.98
CA ALA A 196 -2.95 -8.78 -2.62
C ALA A 196 -2.84 -9.92 -1.59
N LEU A 197 -2.05 -9.72 -0.52
CA LEU A 197 -1.85 -10.69 0.54
C LEU A 197 -1.52 -9.97 1.84
N SER A 198 -2.15 -10.38 2.94
CA SER A 198 -1.73 -10.04 4.29
C SER A 198 -1.22 -11.27 5.02
N ILE A 199 -0.07 -11.16 5.67
CA ILE A 199 0.51 -12.22 6.51
C ILE A 199 0.38 -11.77 7.96
N TYR A 200 -0.63 -12.29 8.64
CA TYR A 200 -0.88 -11.97 10.04
C TYR A 200 -0.02 -12.84 10.95
N LEU A 201 0.52 -12.23 11.97
CA LEU A 201 1.26 -12.94 13.01
C LEU A 201 0.31 -13.68 13.96
N ARG A 202 0.74 -14.87 14.38
CA ARG A 202 -0.07 -15.77 15.20
C ARG A 202 -0.40 -15.16 16.56
N ARG A 203 -1.59 -15.50 17.03
CA ARG A 203 -2.03 -15.28 18.43
C ARG A 203 -2.01 -16.58 19.20
N THR A 204 -1.77 -16.46 20.47
CA THR A 204 -1.93 -17.54 21.45
C THR A 204 -3.39 -17.77 21.78
N ALA A 205 -3.70 -18.82 22.54
CA ALA A 205 -5.09 -19.15 22.93
C ALA A 205 -5.76 -18.05 23.78
N ASP A 206 -5.00 -17.25 24.49
CA ASP A 206 -5.46 -16.08 25.26
C ASP A 206 -5.54 -14.78 24.44
N ASN A 207 -5.46 -14.89 23.12
CA ASN A 207 -5.55 -13.80 22.15
C ASN A 207 -4.42 -12.73 22.22
N THR A 208 -3.30 -13.02 22.86
CA THR A 208 -2.09 -12.19 22.76
C THR A 208 -1.27 -12.57 21.53
N ILE A 209 -0.45 -11.65 21.01
CA ILE A 209 0.48 -12.00 19.91
C ILE A 209 1.54 -12.95 20.49
N GLU A 210 1.83 -14.02 19.74
CA GLU A 210 2.85 -14.99 20.12
C GLU A 210 4.21 -14.29 20.30
N PRO A 211 4.95 -14.54 21.41
CA PRO A 211 6.13 -13.74 21.76
C PRO A 211 7.23 -13.70 20.70
N GLN A 212 7.52 -14.84 20.03
CA GLN A 212 8.52 -14.91 18.98
C GLN A 212 8.10 -14.09 17.77
N SER A 213 6.83 -14.18 17.39
CA SER A 213 6.23 -13.40 16.31
C SER A 213 6.29 -11.90 16.59
N LYS A 214 5.98 -11.51 17.84
CA LYS A 214 6.05 -10.11 18.25
C LYS A 214 7.50 -9.59 18.23
N ALA A 215 8.46 -10.36 18.71
CA ALA A 215 9.87 -9.96 18.72
C ALA A 215 10.40 -9.78 17.28
N LEU A 216 10.04 -10.65 16.34
CA LEU A 216 10.38 -10.48 14.93
C LEU A 216 9.79 -9.18 14.38
N PHE A 217 8.51 -8.93 14.61
CA PHE A 217 7.84 -7.73 14.12
C PHE A 217 8.46 -6.45 14.68
N GLU A 218 8.74 -6.40 15.97
CA GLU A 218 9.35 -5.22 16.61
C GLU A 218 10.74 -4.95 16.01
N THR A 219 11.54 -5.98 15.78
CA THR A 219 12.86 -5.84 15.13
C THR A 219 12.72 -5.25 13.72
N LEU A 220 11.76 -5.72 12.94
CA LEU A 220 11.49 -5.18 11.61
C LEU A 220 10.95 -3.75 11.69
N TRP A 221 10.05 -3.50 12.63
CA TRP A 221 9.49 -2.17 12.84
C TRP A 221 10.55 -1.14 13.16
N GLU A 222 11.44 -1.41 14.11
CA GLU A 222 12.56 -0.54 14.47
C GLU A 222 13.49 -0.27 13.28
N LYS A 223 13.73 -1.29 12.45
CA LYS A 223 14.59 -1.17 11.27
C LYS A 223 14.04 -0.20 10.22
N TYR A 224 12.72 -0.15 10.03
CA TYR A 224 12.12 0.58 8.91
C TYR A 224 11.33 1.83 9.32
N HIS A 225 11.07 2.02 10.61
CA HIS A 225 10.34 3.20 11.12
C HIS A 225 11.23 4.43 11.32
N SER A 226 12.54 4.33 11.04
CA SER A 226 13.52 5.42 11.26
C SER A 226 13.50 6.49 10.18
#